data_bffab4bf7cb168db97c2fca2631e366a
#
_entry.id   bffab4bf7cb168db97c2fca2631e366a
#
_cell.length_a   1.000
_cell.length_b   1.000
_cell.length_c   1.000
_cell.angle_alpha   90.00
_cell.angle_beta   90.00
_cell.angle_gamma   90.00
#
_symmetry.space_group_name_H-M   'P 1'
#
loop_
_entity.id
_entity.type
_entity.pdbx_description
1 polymer ?
#
loop_
_entity_poly.entity_id
_entity_poly.type
_entity_poly.pdbx_seq_one_letter_code
_entity_poly.pdbx_strand_id
1 'polypeptide(L)'
;ESSDIIGDTSYLSIPTQNGIDFIGNYGEATINKTTSYVTRRNSQRVNQVEGWIWTGTLPHKTEQYLEEKFNEFERNLPPGYSIIVGGEAESRGQSQSQIYSSAIIYILLITIGLVFALNSFRQTAIILSVAIFSVGLSFLGLKVGQQNYGFIGTVGALGLIGLSINDSIIVLSHIKEKANQIAMTKADLIEVVIRSTRHIITTSLTTLGGFLPLIFANIFFRPLAWGMSIGVLGATMTALLYIPAMFIFLKKIKT
;
A
#
# COMPACT_ATOMS: atom_id res chain seq x y z
N GLU A 1 -36.73 11.99 21.26
CA GLU A 1 -36.87 11.65 22.71
C GLU A 1 -35.78 12.29 23.58
N SER A 2 -35.38 13.53 23.34
CA SER A 2 -34.47 14.27 24.22
C SER A 2 -35.00 15.65 24.62
N SER A 3 -36.30 15.88 24.50
CA SER A 3 -36.93 17.13 24.88
C SER A 3 -37.26 17.24 26.40
N ASP A 4 -37.10 16.16 27.15
CA ASP A 4 -37.52 16.11 28.55
C ASP A 4 -36.41 16.39 29.59
N ILE A 5 -35.19 16.76 29.13
CA ILE A 5 -34.04 16.96 30.05
C ILE A 5 -33.84 18.42 30.46
N ILE A 6 -34.47 19.37 29.78
CA ILE A 6 -34.43 20.78 30.19
C ILE A 6 -35.71 21.05 30.94
N GLY A 7 -35.61 20.97 32.26
CA GLY A 7 -36.72 21.34 33.14
C GLY A 7 -37.21 22.76 32.86
N ASP A 8 -38.40 23.07 33.34
CA ASP A 8 -39.05 24.37 33.18
C ASP A 8 -38.08 25.52 33.54
N THR A 9 -37.61 26.23 32.53
CA THR A 9 -36.64 27.31 32.67
C THR A 9 -37.25 28.58 33.25
N SER A 10 -38.58 28.60 33.42
CA SER A 10 -39.33 29.74 33.98
C SER A 10 -38.90 30.07 35.41
N TYR A 11 -38.39 29.07 36.14
CA TYR A 11 -37.93 29.23 37.53
C TYR A 11 -36.45 29.63 37.67
N LEU A 12 -35.75 29.85 36.58
CA LEU A 12 -34.38 30.35 36.67
C LEU A 12 -34.35 31.77 37.21
N SER A 13 -33.62 31.97 38.31
CA SER A 13 -33.50 33.26 38.98
C SER A 13 -32.45 34.13 38.27
N ILE A 14 -32.78 35.37 38.03
CA ILE A 14 -31.90 36.42 37.49
C ILE A 14 -31.74 37.58 38.47
N PRO A 15 -30.53 38.13 38.62
CA PRO A 15 -30.33 39.34 39.42
C PRO A 15 -30.89 40.57 38.68
N THR A 16 -31.76 41.29 39.31
CA THR A 16 -32.31 42.57 38.80
C THR A 16 -31.91 43.72 39.73
N GLN A 17 -32.15 44.97 39.29
CA GLN A 17 -31.85 46.12 40.12
C GLN A 17 -32.67 46.16 41.43
N ASN A 18 -33.80 45.46 41.47
CA ASN A 18 -34.70 45.42 42.61
C ASN A 18 -34.60 44.13 43.42
N GLY A 19 -33.61 43.28 43.15
CA GLY A 19 -33.42 41.99 43.80
C GLY A 19 -33.36 40.81 42.84
N ILE A 20 -33.65 39.59 43.33
CA ILE A 20 -33.68 38.36 42.51
C ILE A 20 -35.11 38.17 42.02
N ASP A 21 -35.26 37.95 40.70
CA ASP A 21 -36.54 37.67 40.08
C ASP A 21 -36.43 36.43 39.14
N PHE A 22 -37.57 35.89 38.69
CA PHE A 22 -37.60 34.71 37.81
C PHE A 22 -37.74 35.12 36.35
N ILE A 23 -37.03 34.42 35.45
CA ILE A 23 -37.07 34.66 33.99
C ILE A 23 -38.49 34.57 33.46
N GLY A 24 -39.32 33.67 34.00
CA GLY A 24 -40.71 33.51 33.60
C GLY A 24 -41.58 34.75 33.74
N ASN A 25 -41.18 35.75 34.58
CA ASN A 25 -41.90 37.02 34.73
C ASN A 25 -41.63 38.00 33.58
N TYR A 26 -40.56 37.78 32.78
CA TYR A 26 -40.11 38.67 31.70
C TYR A 26 -40.37 38.11 30.29
N GLY A 27 -40.66 36.79 30.18
CA GLY A 27 -40.93 36.18 28.89
C GLY A 27 -41.05 34.66 28.97
N GLU A 28 -41.46 34.06 27.87
CA GLU A 28 -41.54 32.63 27.69
C GLU A 28 -40.26 32.10 27.05
N ALA A 29 -39.63 31.11 27.69
CA ALA A 29 -38.41 30.47 27.13
C ALA A 29 -38.79 29.41 26.11
N THR A 30 -38.38 29.58 24.88
CA THR A 30 -38.59 28.59 23.83
C THR A 30 -37.29 27.91 23.46
N ILE A 31 -37.31 26.58 23.37
CA ILE A 31 -36.16 25.79 22.94
C ILE A 31 -36.16 25.68 21.42
N ASN A 32 -35.22 26.36 20.78
CA ASN A 32 -35.01 26.27 19.35
C ASN A 32 -33.85 25.31 19.02
N LYS A 33 -34.14 24.31 18.18
CA LYS A 33 -33.05 23.45 17.64
C LYS A 33 -32.21 24.24 16.66
N THR A 34 -30.98 24.52 17.03
CA THR A 34 -30.01 25.14 16.14
C THR A 34 -28.85 24.19 15.85
N THR A 35 -28.24 24.32 14.69
CA THR A 35 -27.05 23.56 14.35
C THR A 35 -25.88 24.04 15.20
N SER A 36 -25.32 23.18 16.06
CA SER A 36 -24.23 23.52 16.98
C SER A 36 -22.92 23.84 16.23
N TYR A 37 -22.68 23.20 15.13
CA TYR A 37 -21.55 23.48 14.23
C TYR A 37 -21.92 23.20 12.78
N VAL A 38 -21.27 23.90 11.86
CA VAL A 38 -21.42 23.73 10.41
C VAL A 38 -20.07 23.32 9.84
N THR A 39 -19.97 22.08 9.41
CA THR A 39 -18.78 21.57 8.73
C THR A 39 -18.77 22.03 7.29
N ARG A 40 -17.61 22.50 6.82
CA ARG A 40 -17.38 22.85 5.42
C ARG A 40 -16.18 22.12 4.87
N ARG A 41 -16.34 21.59 3.66
CA ARG A 41 -15.26 21.00 2.86
C ARG A 41 -15.20 21.72 1.51
N ASN A 42 -14.03 22.21 1.13
CA ASN A 42 -13.86 23.00 -0.09
C ASN A 42 -14.86 24.16 -0.22
N SER A 43 -15.08 24.89 0.88
CA SER A 43 -16.05 26.00 1.00
C SER A 43 -17.53 25.63 0.90
N GLN A 44 -17.87 24.37 0.64
CA GLN A 44 -19.24 23.87 0.60
C GLN A 44 -19.66 23.33 1.97
N ARG A 45 -20.93 23.53 2.32
CA ARG A 45 -21.50 22.96 3.56
C ARG A 45 -21.67 21.46 3.39
N VAL A 46 -21.19 20.68 4.36
CA VAL A 46 -21.21 19.21 4.32
C VAL A 46 -21.91 18.67 5.55
N ASN A 47 -22.81 17.72 5.34
CA ASN A 47 -23.30 16.83 6.40
C ASN A 47 -22.54 15.51 6.26
N GLN A 48 -21.90 15.08 7.35
CA GLN A 48 -21.08 13.88 7.37
C GLN A 48 -21.81 12.77 8.13
N VAL A 49 -21.88 11.60 7.48
CA VAL A 49 -22.36 10.35 8.11
C VAL A 49 -21.16 9.41 8.15
N GLU A 50 -20.81 8.96 9.36
CA GLU A 50 -19.70 8.05 9.58
C GLU A 50 -20.23 6.65 9.91
N GLY A 51 -19.57 5.64 9.35
CA GLY A 51 -19.84 4.24 9.61
C GLY A 51 -18.57 3.46 9.81
N TRP A 52 -18.61 2.48 10.71
CA TRP A 52 -17.50 1.56 10.93
C TRP A 52 -17.84 0.19 10.38
N ILE A 53 -16.87 -0.42 9.71
CA ILE A 53 -16.99 -1.78 9.18
C ILE A 53 -16.35 -2.78 10.14
N TRP A 54 -16.85 -4.03 10.11
CA TRP A 54 -16.30 -5.11 10.94
C TRP A 54 -14.85 -5.43 10.55
N THR A 55 -14.05 -5.79 11.56
CA THR A 55 -12.67 -6.24 11.37
C THR A 55 -12.63 -7.43 10.39
N GLY A 56 -11.79 -7.33 9.37
CA GLY A 56 -11.64 -8.35 8.31
C GLY A 56 -12.46 -8.09 7.04
N THR A 57 -13.38 -7.11 7.05
CA THR A 57 -14.07 -6.66 5.85
C THR A 57 -13.23 -5.57 5.17
N LEU A 58 -13.09 -5.64 3.85
CA LEU A 58 -12.40 -4.60 3.09
C LEU A 58 -13.36 -3.43 2.83
N PRO A 59 -12.97 -2.18 3.14
CA PRO A 59 -13.78 -0.99 2.86
C PRO A 59 -14.27 -0.92 1.42
N HIS A 60 -13.41 -1.19 0.47
CA HIS A 60 -13.74 -1.23 -0.95
C HIS A 60 -14.88 -2.22 -1.31
N LYS A 61 -14.93 -3.41 -0.68
CA LYS A 61 -16.03 -4.35 -0.94
C LYS A 61 -17.36 -3.84 -0.40
N THR A 62 -17.33 -3.16 0.73
CA THR A 62 -18.53 -2.54 1.32
C THR A 62 -19.00 -1.37 0.46
N GLU A 63 -18.08 -0.55 -0.01
CA GLU A 63 -18.35 0.56 -0.92
C GLU A 63 -18.99 0.07 -2.22
N GLN A 64 -18.41 -0.93 -2.88
CA GLN A 64 -18.94 -1.54 -4.10
C GLN A 64 -20.35 -2.13 -3.90
N TYR A 65 -20.60 -2.73 -2.72
CA TYR A 65 -21.93 -3.25 -2.39
C TYR A 65 -22.97 -2.13 -2.18
N LEU A 66 -22.54 -0.97 -1.69
CA LEU A 66 -23.40 0.17 -1.43
C LEU A 66 -23.51 1.15 -2.61
N GLU A 67 -22.69 0.99 -3.64
CA GLU A 67 -22.60 1.91 -4.79
C GLU A 67 -23.96 2.12 -5.48
N GLU A 68 -24.71 1.04 -5.70
CA GLU A 68 -26.04 1.12 -6.31
C GLU A 68 -27.01 1.92 -5.44
N LYS A 69 -26.96 1.72 -4.11
CA LYS A 69 -27.81 2.45 -3.15
C LYS A 69 -27.42 3.92 -3.04
N PHE A 70 -26.13 4.23 -3.12
CA PHE A 70 -25.67 5.62 -3.14
C PHE A 70 -26.12 6.33 -4.40
N ASN A 71 -26.02 5.69 -5.57
CA ASN A 71 -26.48 6.22 -6.84
C ASN A 71 -28.01 6.46 -6.86
N GLU A 72 -28.78 5.54 -6.27
CA GLU A 72 -30.24 5.70 -6.12
C GLU A 72 -30.58 6.87 -5.21
N PHE A 73 -29.89 6.99 -4.07
CA PHE A 73 -30.09 8.08 -3.13
C PHE A 73 -29.70 9.44 -3.74
N GLU A 74 -28.58 9.49 -4.48
CA GLU A 74 -28.10 10.72 -5.12
C GLU A 74 -29.12 11.25 -6.15
N ARG A 75 -29.78 10.35 -6.92
CA ARG A 75 -30.84 10.74 -7.87
C ARG A 75 -32.04 11.39 -7.20
N ASN A 76 -32.29 11.08 -5.93
CA ASN A 76 -33.41 11.61 -5.17
C ASN A 76 -33.05 12.89 -4.38
N LEU A 77 -31.81 13.36 -4.45
CA LEU A 77 -31.36 14.57 -3.79
C LEU A 77 -31.88 15.83 -4.52
N PRO A 78 -32.16 16.91 -3.79
CA PRO A 78 -32.46 18.20 -4.39
C PRO A 78 -31.32 18.72 -5.26
N PRO A 79 -31.60 19.55 -6.28
CA PRO A 79 -30.57 20.17 -7.09
C PRO A 79 -29.53 20.91 -6.25
N GLY A 80 -28.23 20.69 -6.54
CA GLY A 80 -27.12 21.30 -5.80
C GLY A 80 -26.56 20.47 -4.65
N TYR A 81 -27.14 19.29 -4.38
CA TYR A 81 -26.59 18.31 -3.45
C TYR A 81 -25.93 17.15 -4.19
N SER A 82 -24.84 16.63 -3.65
CA SER A 82 -24.14 15.45 -4.15
C SER A 82 -23.61 14.61 -2.99
N ILE A 83 -23.43 13.32 -3.24
CA ILE A 83 -22.80 12.41 -2.30
C ILE A 83 -21.30 12.35 -2.60
N ILE A 84 -20.48 12.45 -1.59
CA ILE A 84 -19.05 12.19 -1.66
C ILE A 84 -18.74 11.07 -0.69
N VAL A 85 -18.36 9.91 -1.23
CA VAL A 85 -17.87 8.80 -0.42
C VAL A 85 -16.43 9.11 -0.04
N GLY A 86 -16.22 9.41 1.23
CA GLY A 86 -14.92 9.80 1.78
C GLY A 86 -14.31 8.72 2.66
N GLY A 87 -13.25 9.09 3.38
CA GLY A 87 -12.60 8.24 4.37
C GLY A 87 -11.52 7.34 3.79
N GLU A 88 -11.44 6.10 4.27
CA GLU A 88 -10.36 5.18 3.89
C GLU A 88 -10.39 4.83 2.39
N ALA A 89 -11.57 4.70 1.79
CA ALA A 89 -11.72 4.38 0.37
C ALA A 89 -11.16 5.50 -0.53
N GLU A 90 -11.50 6.75 -0.24
CA GLU A 90 -10.97 7.92 -0.95
C GLU A 90 -9.44 8.04 -0.78
N SER A 91 -8.96 7.92 0.45
CA SER A 91 -7.52 8.00 0.76
C SER A 91 -6.73 6.88 0.10
N ARG A 92 -7.29 5.66 0.03
CA ARG A 92 -6.69 4.54 -0.69
C ARG A 92 -6.66 4.78 -2.19
N GLY A 93 -7.75 5.24 -2.79
CA GLY A 93 -7.82 5.54 -4.22
C GLY A 93 -6.77 6.57 -4.63
N GLN A 94 -6.66 7.65 -3.89
CA GLN A 94 -5.66 8.69 -4.12
C GLN A 94 -4.23 8.16 -3.95
N SER A 95 -3.95 7.48 -2.85
CA SER A 95 -2.62 6.92 -2.58
C SER A 95 -2.22 5.86 -3.59
N GLN A 96 -3.15 5.01 -4.01
CA GLN A 96 -2.90 3.97 -5.00
C GLN A 96 -2.66 4.56 -6.40
N SER A 97 -3.41 5.59 -6.79
CA SER A 97 -3.18 6.35 -8.02
C SER A 97 -1.81 7.03 -8.04
N GLN A 98 -1.41 7.64 -6.93
CA GLN A 98 -0.09 8.24 -6.76
C GLN A 98 1.04 7.22 -6.86
N ILE A 99 0.87 6.03 -6.27
CA ILE A 99 1.84 4.94 -6.39
C ILE A 99 1.98 4.50 -7.84
N TYR A 100 0.89 4.25 -8.55
CA TYR A 100 0.95 3.80 -9.95
C TYR A 100 1.58 4.84 -10.86
N SER A 101 1.26 6.12 -10.71
CA SER A 101 1.90 7.19 -11.47
C SER A 101 3.40 7.32 -11.17
N SER A 102 3.79 7.17 -9.91
CA SER A 102 5.19 7.18 -9.49
C SER A 102 5.95 5.92 -9.91
N ALA A 103 5.27 4.76 -10.00
CA ALA A 103 5.88 3.50 -10.40
C ALA A 103 6.47 3.55 -11.82
N ILE A 104 5.85 4.30 -12.73
CA ILE A 104 6.36 4.50 -14.09
C ILE A 104 7.72 5.21 -14.05
N ILE A 105 7.80 6.29 -13.28
CA ILE A 105 9.04 7.06 -13.11
C ILE A 105 10.11 6.19 -12.44
N TYR A 106 9.72 5.43 -11.41
CA TYR A 106 10.60 4.50 -10.69
C TYR A 106 11.19 3.44 -11.62
N ILE A 107 10.37 2.77 -12.45
CA ILE A 107 10.82 1.76 -13.40
C ILE A 107 11.74 2.37 -14.46
N LEU A 108 11.44 3.58 -14.93
CA LEU A 108 12.27 4.28 -15.90
C LEU A 108 13.65 4.61 -15.33
N LEU A 109 13.70 5.17 -14.11
CA LEU A 109 14.97 5.49 -13.43
C LEU A 109 15.81 4.24 -13.17
N ILE A 110 15.18 3.16 -12.70
CA ILE A 110 15.86 1.87 -12.52
C ILE A 110 16.42 1.36 -13.85
N THR A 111 15.62 1.41 -14.91
CA THR A 111 16.04 0.93 -16.23
C THR A 111 17.26 1.71 -16.74
N ILE A 112 17.21 3.04 -16.63
CA ILE A 112 18.34 3.90 -17.00
C ILE A 112 19.58 3.55 -16.16
N GLY A 113 19.44 3.49 -14.84
CA GLY A 113 20.53 3.14 -13.92
C GLY A 113 21.15 1.77 -14.25
N LEU A 114 20.32 0.76 -14.53
CA LEU A 114 20.79 -0.57 -14.91
C LEU A 114 21.51 -0.58 -16.25
N VAL A 115 21.02 0.16 -17.25
CA VAL A 115 21.70 0.26 -18.55
C VAL A 115 23.08 0.88 -18.38
N PHE A 116 23.21 1.95 -17.60
CA PHE A 116 24.51 2.57 -17.30
C PHE A 116 25.43 1.62 -16.50
N ALA A 117 24.92 0.96 -15.46
CA ALA A 117 25.72 0.07 -14.63
C ALA A 117 26.22 -1.17 -15.38
N LEU A 118 25.40 -1.76 -16.24
CA LEU A 118 25.70 -3.00 -16.95
C LEU A 118 26.27 -2.75 -18.35
N ASN A 119 26.14 -1.55 -18.89
CA ASN A 119 26.48 -1.19 -20.26
C ASN A 119 25.92 -2.19 -21.30
N SER A 120 24.68 -2.65 -21.08
CA SER A 120 24.05 -3.68 -21.92
C SER A 120 22.52 -3.73 -21.74
N PHE A 121 21.78 -3.40 -22.80
CA PHE A 121 20.33 -3.53 -22.83
C PHE A 121 19.82 -4.97 -22.61
N ARG A 122 20.55 -5.97 -23.13
CA ARG A 122 20.17 -7.39 -22.98
C ARG A 122 20.25 -7.85 -21.53
N GLN A 123 21.31 -7.46 -20.82
CA GLN A 123 21.50 -7.79 -19.42
C GLN A 123 20.50 -7.06 -18.54
N THR A 124 20.22 -5.79 -18.84
CA THR A 124 19.15 -5.02 -18.18
C THR A 124 17.80 -5.70 -18.35
N ALA A 125 17.46 -6.18 -19.55
CA ALA A 125 16.19 -6.88 -19.79
C ALA A 125 16.07 -8.17 -18.96
N ILE A 126 17.15 -8.93 -18.75
CA ILE A 126 17.14 -10.10 -17.87
C ILE A 126 16.81 -9.69 -16.44
N ILE A 127 17.46 -8.66 -15.90
CA ILE A 127 17.20 -8.19 -14.52
C ILE A 127 15.78 -7.67 -14.38
N LEU A 128 15.29 -6.90 -15.36
CA LEU A 128 13.91 -6.42 -15.33
C LEU A 128 12.88 -7.56 -15.37
N SER A 129 13.18 -8.66 -16.09
CA SER A 129 12.29 -9.83 -16.07
C SER A 129 12.24 -10.50 -14.68
N VAL A 130 13.36 -10.55 -13.94
CA VAL A 130 13.36 -11.01 -12.54
C VAL A 130 12.53 -10.08 -11.66
N ALA A 131 12.62 -8.77 -11.88
CA ALA A 131 11.80 -7.80 -11.15
C ALA A 131 10.29 -8.03 -11.37
N ILE A 132 9.86 -8.34 -12.59
CA ILE A 132 8.47 -8.70 -12.90
C ILE A 132 8.06 -9.99 -12.17
N PHE A 133 8.89 -11.02 -12.21
CA PHE A 133 8.63 -12.28 -11.49
C PHE A 133 8.53 -12.04 -9.97
N SER A 134 9.35 -11.15 -9.41
CA SER A 134 9.32 -10.84 -7.97
C SER A 134 7.99 -10.25 -7.52
N VAL A 135 7.33 -9.44 -8.35
CA VAL A 135 5.97 -8.94 -8.08
C VAL A 135 4.99 -10.11 -7.99
N GLY A 136 5.04 -11.05 -8.93
CA GLY A 136 4.21 -12.27 -8.88
C GLY A 136 4.46 -13.10 -7.62
N LEU A 137 5.72 -13.20 -7.18
CA LEU A 137 6.10 -13.89 -5.95
C LEU A 137 5.60 -13.16 -4.69
N SER A 138 5.55 -11.83 -4.69
CA SER A 138 4.93 -11.05 -3.63
C SER A 138 3.43 -11.36 -3.52
N PHE A 139 2.71 -11.45 -4.65
CA PHE A 139 1.30 -11.86 -4.65
C PHE A 139 1.10 -13.28 -4.13
N LEU A 140 2.00 -14.20 -4.48
CA LEU A 140 1.99 -15.56 -3.92
C LEU A 140 2.13 -15.49 -2.39
N GLY A 141 3.01 -14.64 -1.88
CA GLY A 141 3.19 -14.42 -0.45
C GLY A 141 1.93 -13.92 0.24
N LEU A 142 1.22 -12.95 -0.37
CA LEU A 142 -0.06 -12.47 0.13
C LEU A 142 -1.11 -13.59 0.18
N LYS A 143 -1.17 -14.42 -0.88
CA LYS A 143 -2.11 -15.54 -0.94
C LYS A 143 -1.82 -16.60 0.13
N VAL A 144 -0.55 -16.98 0.33
CA VAL A 144 -0.14 -17.94 1.36
C VAL A 144 -0.44 -17.40 2.76
N GLY A 145 -0.19 -16.12 3.00
CA GLY A 145 -0.50 -15.45 4.26
C GLY A 145 -1.99 -15.16 4.47
N GLN A 146 -2.85 -15.51 3.50
CA GLN A 146 -4.29 -15.17 3.50
C GLN A 146 -4.53 -13.68 3.70
N GLN A 147 -3.64 -12.85 3.15
CA GLN A 147 -3.70 -11.40 3.26
C GLN A 147 -4.39 -10.78 2.05
N ASN A 148 -5.16 -9.73 2.33
CA ASN A 148 -5.80 -8.98 1.25
C ASN A 148 -4.78 -8.11 0.51
N TYR A 149 -4.94 -8.05 -0.82
CA TYR A 149 -4.17 -7.11 -1.63
C TYR A 149 -4.70 -5.69 -1.38
N GLY A 150 -3.84 -4.84 -0.85
CA GLY A 150 -4.17 -3.45 -0.55
C GLY A 150 -2.93 -2.56 -0.69
N PHE A 151 -3.03 -1.31 -0.27
CA PHE A 151 -1.95 -0.32 -0.31
C PHE A 151 -0.62 -0.85 0.25
N ILE A 152 -0.65 -1.44 1.46
CA ILE A 152 0.54 -1.96 2.14
C ILE A 152 1.16 -3.16 1.38
N GLY A 153 0.33 -4.04 0.81
CA GLY A 153 0.80 -5.12 -0.05
C GLY A 153 1.46 -4.61 -1.34
N THR A 154 0.92 -3.54 -1.93
CA THR A 154 1.52 -2.90 -3.11
C THR A 154 2.88 -2.30 -2.79
N VAL A 155 3.03 -1.61 -1.66
CA VAL A 155 4.31 -1.07 -1.19
C VAL A 155 5.33 -2.21 -1.01
N GLY A 156 4.91 -3.34 -0.43
CA GLY A 156 5.76 -4.53 -0.30
C GLY A 156 6.23 -5.07 -1.66
N ALA A 157 5.32 -5.19 -2.62
CA ALA A 157 5.66 -5.66 -3.97
C ALA A 157 6.65 -4.72 -4.69
N LEU A 158 6.51 -3.40 -4.54
CA LEU A 158 7.46 -2.43 -5.09
C LEU A 158 8.83 -2.50 -4.40
N GLY A 159 8.86 -2.65 -3.07
CA GLY A 159 10.10 -2.84 -2.33
C GLY A 159 10.84 -4.12 -2.76
N LEU A 160 10.10 -5.20 -3.04
CA LEU A 160 10.67 -6.47 -3.50
C LEU A 160 11.32 -6.35 -4.88
N ILE A 161 10.83 -5.48 -5.76
CA ILE A 161 11.50 -5.18 -7.05
C ILE A 161 12.95 -4.74 -6.79
N GLY A 162 13.16 -3.79 -5.87
CA GLY A 162 14.50 -3.30 -5.55
C GLY A 162 15.43 -4.39 -4.99
N LEU A 163 14.92 -5.23 -4.09
CA LEU A 163 15.68 -6.34 -3.52
C LEU A 163 16.04 -7.39 -4.58
N SER A 164 15.10 -7.78 -5.43
CA SER A 164 15.33 -8.76 -6.49
C SER A 164 16.33 -8.27 -7.54
N ILE A 165 16.29 -6.98 -7.86
CA ILE A 165 17.28 -6.35 -8.75
C ILE A 165 18.68 -6.37 -8.11
N ASN A 166 18.79 -6.03 -6.82
CA ASN A 166 20.05 -6.07 -6.10
C ASN A 166 20.71 -7.45 -6.13
N ASP A 167 19.95 -8.51 -5.80
CA ASP A 167 20.45 -9.89 -5.85
C ASP A 167 20.84 -10.29 -7.27
N SER A 168 20.06 -9.86 -8.26
CA SER A 168 20.29 -10.13 -9.68
C SER A 168 21.56 -9.48 -10.21
N ILE A 169 21.83 -8.24 -9.81
CA ILE A 169 23.05 -7.52 -10.20
C ILE A 169 24.28 -8.26 -9.67
N ILE A 170 24.25 -8.75 -8.43
CA ILE A 170 25.39 -9.46 -7.82
C ILE A 170 25.73 -10.71 -8.63
N VAL A 171 24.73 -11.55 -8.94
CA VAL A 171 24.94 -12.75 -9.74
C VAL A 171 25.49 -12.41 -11.12
N LEU A 172 24.84 -11.47 -11.81
CA LEU A 172 25.19 -11.11 -13.19
C LEU A 172 26.55 -10.44 -13.29
N SER A 173 26.93 -9.57 -12.33
CA SER A 173 28.24 -8.92 -12.30
C SER A 173 29.37 -9.92 -12.11
N HIS A 174 29.24 -10.89 -11.20
CA HIS A 174 30.22 -11.94 -11.00
C HIS A 174 30.36 -12.83 -12.25
N ILE A 175 29.26 -13.19 -12.91
CA ILE A 175 29.26 -13.94 -14.16
C ILE A 175 30.00 -13.15 -15.26
N LYS A 176 29.72 -11.86 -15.38
CA LYS A 176 30.31 -10.97 -16.36
C LYS A 176 31.82 -10.80 -16.13
N GLU A 177 32.22 -10.60 -14.89
CA GLU A 177 33.63 -10.48 -14.51
C GLU A 177 34.43 -11.71 -14.93
N LYS A 178 33.97 -12.91 -14.58
CA LYS A 178 34.61 -14.18 -14.96
C LYS A 178 34.62 -14.37 -16.48
N ALA A 179 33.52 -14.05 -17.17
CA ALA A 179 33.36 -14.19 -18.62
C ALA A 179 34.24 -13.22 -19.42
N ASN A 180 34.71 -12.14 -18.83
CA ASN A 180 35.66 -11.22 -19.45
C ASN A 180 37.12 -11.66 -19.29
N GLN A 181 37.41 -12.49 -18.29
CA GLN A 181 38.76 -12.97 -17.99
C GLN A 181 39.12 -14.24 -18.76
N ILE A 182 38.17 -15.15 -18.99
CA ILE A 182 38.38 -16.45 -19.61
C ILE A 182 37.21 -16.85 -20.52
N ALA A 183 37.48 -17.80 -21.45
CA ALA A 183 36.42 -18.48 -22.17
C ALA A 183 35.63 -19.34 -21.19
N MET A 184 34.46 -18.85 -20.76
CA MET A 184 33.64 -19.41 -19.69
C MET A 184 33.09 -20.79 -20.05
N THR A 185 33.33 -21.78 -19.21
CA THR A 185 32.75 -23.11 -19.29
C THR A 185 31.50 -23.22 -18.36
N LYS A 186 30.75 -24.33 -18.49
CA LYS A 186 29.63 -24.58 -17.56
C LYS A 186 30.12 -24.76 -16.11
N ALA A 187 31.28 -25.33 -15.90
CA ALA A 187 31.86 -25.49 -14.56
C ALA A 187 32.20 -24.16 -13.93
N ASP A 188 32.79 -23.23 -14.69
CA ASP A 188 33.10 -21.86 -14.24
C ASP A 188 31.84 -21.12 -13.84
N LEU A 189 30.75 -21.30 -14.59
CA LEU A 189 29.46 -20.68 -14.26
C LEU A 189 28.92 -21.18 -12.94
N ILE A 190 28.94 -22.50 -12.69
CA ILE A 190 28.52 -23.12 -11.44
C ILE A 190 29.35 -22.58 -10.27
N GLU A 191 30.66 -22.49 -10.41
CA GLU A 191 31.57 -21.93 -9.40
C GLU A 191 31.17 -20.50 -9.03
N VAL A 192 30.89 -19.64 -10.02
CA VAL A 192 30.50 -18.25 -9.83
C VAL A 192 29.14 -18.18 -9.09
N VAL A 193 28.18 -19.02 -9.47
CA VAL A 193 26.87 -19.07 -8.80
C VAL A 193 27.01 -19.48 -7.34
N ILE A 194 27.80 -20.53 -7.06
CA ILE A 194 28.06 -20.99 -5.68
C ILE A 194 28.69 -19.87 -4.85
N ARG A 195 29.65 -19.16 -5.40
CA ARG A 195 30.29 -18.01 -4.72
C ARG A 195 29.30 -16.90 -4.41
N SER A 196 28.40 -16.58 -5.36
CA SER A 196 27.35 -15.55 -5.19
C SER A 196 26.28 -15.98 -4.18
N THR A 197 25.99 -17.29 -4.09
CA THR A 197 24.95 -17.86 -3.24
C THR A 197 25.14 -17.49 -1.76
N ARG A 198 26.38 -17.55 -1.27
CA ARG A 198 26.66 -17.22 0.14
C ARG A 198 26.21 -15.80 0.50
N HIS A 199 26.55 -14.83 -0.35
CA HIS A 199 26.21 -13.43 -0.10
C HIS A 199 24.69 -13.21 -0.19
N ILE A 200 24.06 -13.75 -1.22
CA ILE A 200 22.63 -13.58 -1.48
C ILE A 200 21.79 -14.26 -0.39
N ILE A 201 22.14 -15.47 0.05
CA ILE A 201 21.45 -16.14 1.15
C ILE A 201 21.56 -15.34 2.44
N THR A 202 22.75 -14.78 2.73
CA THR A 202 22.94 -13.95 3.92
C THR A 202 22.02 -12.71 3.89
N THR A 203 21.96 -12.00 2.77
CA THR A 203 21.07 -10.83 2.61
C THR A 203 19.60 -11.22 2.71
N SER A 204 19.21 -12.33 2.09
CA SER A 204 17.84 -12.84 2.16
C SER A 204 17.44 -13.23 3.58
N LEU A 205 18.32 -13.92 4.33
CA LEU A 205 18.06 -14.31 5.72
C LEU A 205 17.94 -13.09 6.65
N THR A 206 18.80 -12.08 6.47
CA THR A 206 18.70 -10.84 7.26
C THR A 206 17.43 -10.07 6.95
N THR A 207 17.02 -10.04 5.68
CA THR A 207 15.77 -9.41 5.25
C THR A 207 14.55 -10.15 5.83
N LEU A 208 14.54 -11.48 5.77
CA LEU A 208 13.51 -12.32 6.41
C LEU A 208 13.44 -12.08 7.91
N GLY A 209 14.61 -12.03 8.58
CA GLY A 209 14.70 -11.72 10.00
C GLY A 209 14.07 -10.38 10.37
N GLY A 210 14.13 -9.40 9.46
CA GLY A 210 13.48 -8.10 9.64
C GLY A 210 11.96 -8.12 9.42
N PHE A 211 11.47 -8.90 8.46
CA PHE A 211 10.04 -8.93 8.15
C PHE A 211 9.22 -9.94 8.95
N LEU A 212 9.80 -11.09 9.33
CA LEU A 212 9.10 -12.13 10.09
C LEU A 212 8.44 -11.62 11.39
N PRO A 213 9.10 -10.78 12.22
CA PRO A 213 8.47 -10.24 13.41
C PRO A 213 7.22 -9.40 13.11
N LEU A 214 7.17 -8.71 11.95
CA LEU A 214 6.03 -7.87 11.59
C LEU A 214 4.75 -8.68 11.32
N ILE A 215 4.88 -9.97 10.98
CA ILE A 215 3.73 -10.87 10.82
C ILE A 215 2.94 -10.97 12.12
N PHE A 216 3.63 -10.95 13.26
CA PHE A 216 3.04 -11.13 14.59
C PHE A 216 2.75 -9.80 15.29
N ALA A 217 3.53 -8.75 14.99
CA ALA A 217 3.49 -7.49 15.72
C ALA A 217 2.23 -6.66 15.42
N ASN A 218 1.82 -6.56 14.14
CA ASN A 218 0.71 -5.67 13.77
C ASN A 218 -0.05 -6.16 12.54
N ILE A 219 -1.36 -6.20 12.64
CA ILE A 219 -2.29 -6.60 11.57
C ILE A 219 -2.12 -5.71 10.31
N PHE A 220 -1.82 -4.42 10.49
CA PHE A 220 -1.65 -3.45 9.41
C PHE A 220 -0.45 -3.79 8.50
N PHE A 221 0.67 -4.25 9.07
CA PHE A 221 1.88 -4.58 8.32
C PHE A 221 1.95 -6.04 7.84
N ARG A 222 1.02 -6.89 8.26
CA ARG A 222 0.98 -8.31 7.85
C ARG A 222 1.04 -8.52 6.33
N PRO A 223 0.27 -7.78 5.49
CA PRO A 223 0.36 -7.95 4.04
C PRO A 223 1.75 -7.68 3.48
N LEU A 224 2.41 -6.63 3.95
CA LEU A 224 3.80 -6.32 3.58
C LEU A 224 4.73 -7.45 4.00
N ALA A 225 4.64 -7.89 5.26
CA ALA A 225 5.53 -8.90 5.81
C ALA A 225 5.40 -10.26 5.09
N TRP A 226 4.18 -10.73 4.82
CA TRP A 226 3.96 -11.96 4.05
C TRP A 226 4.43 -11.84 2.59
N GLY A 227 4.07 -10.73 1.92
CA GLY A 227 4.48 -10.47 0.55
C GLY A 227 6.00 -10.40 0.40
N MET A 228 6.68 -9.69 1.31
CA MET A 228 8.13 -9.56 1.32
C MET A 228 8.83 -10.86 1.71
N SER A 229 8.37 -11.58 2.74
CA SER A 229 9.05 -12.80 3.20
C SER A 229 9.07 -13.90 2.15
N ILE A 230 7.91 -14.22 1.55
CA ILE A 230 7.84 -15.22 0.49
C ILE A 230 8.44 -14.70 -0.80
N GLY A 231 8.23 -13.41 -1.09
CA GLY A 231 8.78 -12.75 -2.26
C GLY A 231 10.31 -12.76 -2.28
N VAL A 232 10.98 -12.47 -1.16
CA VAL A 232 12.44 -12.52 -1.06
C VAL A 232 12.97 -13.93 -1.29
N LEU A 233 12.36 -14.97 -0.68
CA LEU A 233 12.77 -16.36 -0.94
C LEU A 233 12.67 -16.71 -2.42
N GLY A 234 11.55 -16.36 -3.05
CA GLY A 234 11.34 -16.61 -4.46
C GLY A 234 12.27 -15.77 -5.37
N ALA A 235 12.52 -14.50 -5.03
CA ALA A 235 13.45 -13.64 -5.76
C ALA A 235 14.89 -14.18 -5.71
N THR A 236 15.33 -14.65 -4.53
CA THR A 236 16.63 -15.32 -4.35
C THR A 236 16.76 -16.56 -5.22
N MET A 237 15.75 -17.43 -5.23
CA MET A 237 15.74 -18.61 -6.11
C MET A 237 15.78 -18.20 -7.60
N THR A 238 15.01 -17.19 -7.97
CA THR A 238 15.00 -16.68 -9.35
C THR A 238 16.34 -16.09 -9.73
N ALA A 239 16.99 -15.29 -8.88
CA ALA A 239 18.30 -14.73 -9.14
C ALA A 239 19.37 -15.82 -9.33
N LEU A 240 19.36 -16.87 -8.50
CA LEU A 240 20.37 -17.93 -8.55
C LEU A 240 20.17 -18.95 -9.68
N LEU A 241 18.93 -19.16 -10.13
CA LEU A 241 18.62 -20.16 -11.15
C LEU A 241 18.37 -19.55 -12.53
N TYR A 242 17.50 -18.53 -12.58
CA TYR A 242 17.05 -17.94 -13.83
C TYR A 242 18.16 -17.10 -14.51
N ILE A 243 18.91 -16.30 -13.76
CA ILE A 243 19.95 -15.44 -14.36
C ILE A 243 21.05 -16.24 -15.03
N PRO A 244 21.67 -17.27 -14.39
CA PRO A 244 22.65 -18.10 -15.04
C PRO A 244 22.09 -18.83 -16.27
N ALA A 245 20.85 -19.33 -16.19
CA ALA A 245 20.19 -20.00 -17.30
C ALA A 245 20.01 -19.06 -18.50
N MET A 246 19.53 -17.85 -18.28
CA MET A 246 19.36 -16.83 -19.32
C MET A 246 20.70 -16.37 -19.90
N PHE A 247 21.73 -16.29 -19.06
CA PHE A 247 23.07 -15.95 -19.54
C PHE A 247 23.64 -17.01 -20.51
N ILE A 248 23.48 -18.32 -20.20
CA ILE A 248 23.83 -19.42 -21.09
C ILE A 248 23.09 -19.34 -22.43
N PHE A 249 21.76 -19.10 -22.32
CA PHE A 249 20.90 -19.02 -23.50
C PHE A 249 21.32 -17.88 -24.46
N LEU A 250 21.66 -16.72 -23.91
CA LEU A 250 22.05 -15.55 -24.70
C LEU A 250 23.46 -15.65 -25.28
N LYS A 251 24.41 -16.26 -24.58
CA LYS A 251 25.81 -16.30 -24.97
C LYS A 251 26.22 -17.57 -25.75
N LYS A 252 25.26 -18.54 -25.95
CA LYS A 252 25.56 -19.83 -26.59
C LYS A 252 26.89 -20.43 -26.09
N ILE A 253 26.99 -20.59 -24.76
CA ILE A 253 28.19 -21.20 -24.16
C ILE A 253 28.25 -22.64 -24.68
N LYS A 254 29.38 -22.98 -25.37
CA LYS A 254 29.63 -24.32 -25.90
C LYS A 254 29.59 -25.32 -24.74
N THR A 255 28.93 -26.42 -24.99
CA THR A 255 28.92 -27.62 -24.15
C THR A 255 30.31 -28.18 -23.99
#